data_101c94c6f4180e164c710183e347a4f8
#
_entry.id   101c94c6f4180e164c710183e347a4f8
#
_cell.length_a   1.000
_cell.length_b   1.000
_cell.length_c   1.000
_cell.angle_alpha   90.00
_cell.angle_beta   90.00
_cell.angle_gamma   90.00
#
_symmetry.space_group_name_H-M   'P 1'
#
loop_
_entity.id
_entity.type
_entity.pdbx_description
1 polymer ?
#
loop_
_entity_poly.entity_id
_entity_poly.type
_entity_poly.pdbx_seq_one_letter_code
_entity_poly.pdbx_strand_id
1 'polypeptide(L)'
;WLATALACSALALTACGGQSNNASAPADKVYRVGSNAEFAPFESLDSAGKVEGFDVDLMDAMAKAGNFKVEFKHQPWESLFPSLNNGDVDIVMSGVTITDDRKQSMLFSDPYFEITQVVLVPKGKKVASSEDLKNMAKVGVVTGYTGDFSVSKLLGNDNPKIARFESVPLIIKELENGGLDSVVSDSAVIANYVKNNPTKGLDFISLPDFTIENYGIAARKGDEATIKMLNDALKKVRESGEYDKIYAKYFAKEGEKTEAAK
;
A
#
# COMPACT_ATOMS: atom_id res chain seq x y z
N TRP A 1 52.71 -25.44 -64.53
CA TRP A 1 51.95 -24.48 -65.31
C TRP A 1 50.88 -23.86 -64.45
N LEU A 2 50.92 -22.53 -64.46
CA LEU A 2 50.08 -21.59 -63.69
C LEU A 2 48.58 -21.73 -64.01
N ALA A 3 47.77 -21.58 -62.99
CA ALA A 3 46.41 -21.03 -63.14
C ALA A 3 46.07 -20.24 -61.90
N THR A 4 46.02 -18.96 -62.07
CA THR A 4 45.62 -17.93 -61.10
C THR A 4 44.10 -17.91 -60.96
N ALA A 5 43.55 -18.03 -59.76
CA ALA A 5 42.16 -17.80 -59.49
C ALA A 5 41.96 -16.56 -58.62
N LEU A 6 41.30 -15.58 -59.20
CA LEU A 6 40.90 -14.30 -58.56
C LEU A 6 39.74 -14.55 -57.61
N ALA A 7 39.91 -14.22 -56.34
CA ALA A 7 38.85 -14.23 -55.37
C ALA A 7 38.23 -12.82 -55.21
N CYS A 8 36.99 -12.65 -55.59
CA CYS A 8 36.19 -11.43 -55.33
C CYS A 8 35.73 -11.39 -53.89
N SER A 9 36.19 -10.39 -53.15
CA SER A 9 35.71 -10.11 -51.80
C SER A 9 34.43 -9.30 -51.86
N ALA A 10 33.32 -9.88 -51.39
CA ALA A 10 32.04 -9.20 -51.18
C ALA A 10 32.02 -8.62 -49.73
N LEU A 11 32.07 -7.31 -49.58
CA LEU A 11 31.80 -6.62 -48.31
C LEU A 11 30.29 -6.69 -48.02
N ALA A 12 29.91 -7.44 -47.02
CA ALA A 12 28.58 -7.36 -46.43
C ALA A 12 28.57 -6.25 -45.38
N LEU A 13 27.88 -5.15 -45.66
CA LEU A 13 27.52 -4.14 -44.66
C LEU A 13 26.43 -4.74 -43.74
N THR A 14 26.81 -5.10 -42.54
CA THR A 14 25.85 -5.39 -41.46
C THR A 14 25.34 -4.08 -40.89
N ALA A 15 24.08 -3.74 -41.24
CA ALA A 15 23.35 -2.66 -40.58
C ALA A 15 23.05 -3.07 -39.13
N CYS A 16 23.61 -2.35 -38.17
CA CYS A 16 23.20 -2.40 -36.77
C CYS A 16 21.80 -1.80 -36.64
N GLY A 17 20.77 -2.63 -36.76
CA GLY A 17 19.43 -2.32 -36.30
C GLY A 17 19.41 -2.34 -34.79
N GLY A 18 19.21 -1.17 -34.14
CA GLY A 18 18.99 -1.05 -32.74
C GLY A 18 17.75 -1.85 -32.31
N GLN A 19 17.96 -2.97 -31.68
CA GLN A 19 16.91 -3.77 -31.07
C GLN A 19 16.52 -3.06 -29.76
N SER A 20 15.41 -2.37 -29.78
CA SER A 20 14.74 -1.93 -28.56
C SER A 20 14.39 -3.18 -27.76
N ASN A 21 15.13 -3.45 -26.72
CA ASN A 21 14.81 -4.49 -25.75
C ASN A 21 13.51 -4.08 -25.00
N ASN A 22 12.37 -4.31 -25.63
CA ASN A 22 11.12 -4.50 -24.89
C ASN A 22 11.22 -5.87 -24.20
N ALA A 23 11.85 -5.91 -23.06
CA ALA A 23 11.82 -7.08 -22.20
C ALA A 23 10.39 -7.19 -21.64
N SER A 24 9.52 -7.86 -22.38
CA SER A 24 8.27 -8.37 -21.84
C SER A 24 8.64 -9.29 -20.68
N ALA A 25 8.03 -9.10 -19.51
CA ALA A 25 8.22 -10.00 -18.38
C ALA A 25 7.94 -11.44 -18.83
N PRO A 26 8.70 -12.44 -18.34
CA PRO A 26 8.47 -13.84 -18.70
C PRO A 26 7.02 -14.22 -18.40
N ALA A 27 6.31 -14.81 -19.36
CA ALA A 27 4.89 -15.15 -19.27
C ALA A 27 4.53 -16.09 -18.10
N ASP A 28 5.52 -16.72 -17.46
CA ASP A 28 5.37 -17.66 -16.35
C ASP A 28 5.84 -17.12 -14.98
N LYS A 29 6.30 -15.88 -14.89
CA LYS A 29 6.73 -15.31 -13.59
C LYS A 29 5.51 -15.10 -12.71
N VAL A 30 5.55 -15.67 -11.49
CA VAL A 30 4.63 -15.34 -10.39
C VAL A 30 5.29 -14.27 -9.53
N TYR A 31 4.70 -13.08 -9.46
CA TYR A 31 5.18 -12.00 -8.61
C TYR A 31 4.77 -12.26 -7.17
N ARG A 32 5.73 -12.29 -6.27
CA ARG A 32 5.50 -12.42 -4.82
C ARG A 32 5.17 -11.03 -4.28
N VAL A 33 3.98 -10.89 -3.69
CA VAL A 33 3.47 -9.65 -3.12
C VAL A 33 3.56 -9.72 -1.60
N GLY A 34 4.43 -8.93 -1.00
CA GLY A 34 4.52 -8.78 0.45
C GLY A 34 3.39 -7.90 0.98
N SER A 35 2.73 -8.34 2.05
CA SER A 35 1.62 -7.64 2.68
C SER A 35 1.59 -7.92 4.19
N ASN A 36 1.30 -6.89 5.00
CA ASN A 36 1.04 -7.05 6.44
C ASN A 36 -0.48 -7.16 6.67
N ALA A 37 -0.99 -8.39 6.68
CA ALA A 37 -2.41 -8.69 6.74
C ALA A 37 -3.05 -8.45 8.13
N GLU A 38 -2.78 -7.29 8.72
CA GLU A 38 -3.32 -6.76 9.97
C GLU A 38 -3.88 -5.34 9.78
N PHE A 39 -4.37 -5.04 8.56
CA PHE A 39 -4.74 -3.69 8.13
C PHE A 39 -6.09 -3.67 7.40
N ALA A 40 -7.11 -4.34 7.96
CA ALA A 40 -8.45 -4.39 7.37
C ALA A 40 -9.05 -2.97 7.19
N PRO A 41 -9.77 -2.69 6.07
CA PRO A 41 -10.26 -3.64 5.07
C PRO A 41 -9.32 -3.84 3.86
N PHE A 42 -8.09 -3.28 3.89
CA PHE A 42 -7.13 -3.43 2.79
C PHE A 42 -6.56 -4.84 2.72
N GLU A 43 -6.05 -5.34 3.85
CA GLU A 43 -5.57 -6.71 3.99
C GLU A 43 -5.81 -7.27 5.39
N SER A 44 -6.24 -8.52 5.42
CA SER A 44 -6.42 -9.34 6.62
C SER A 44 -6.18 -10.81 6.30
N LEU A 45 -6.07 -11.64 7.33
CA LEU A 45 -6.04 -13.10 7.14
C LEU A 45 -7.46 -13.64 7.28
N ASP A 46 -7.86 -14.49 6.34
CA ASP A 46 -9.08 -15.29 6.48
C ASP A 46 -8.88 -16.43 7.50
N SER A 47 -9.93 -17.22 7.75
CA SER A 47 -9.87 -18.35 8.68
C SER A 47 -8.89 -19.46 8.28
N ALA A 48 -8.47 -19.51 7.02
CA ALA A 48 -7.49 -20.44 6.49
C ALA A 48 -6.05 -19.85 6.49
N GLY A 49 -5.88 -18.61 6.94
CA GLY A 49 -4.60 -17.91 6.94
C GLY A 49 -4.20 -17.33 5.58
N LYS A 50 -5.14 -17.26 4.62
CA LYS A 50 -4.91 -16.61 3.33
C LYS A 50 -5.14 -15.12 3.46
N VAL A 51 -4.31 -14.33 2.77
CA VAL A 51 -4.51 -12.86 2.70
C VAL A 51 -5.72 -12.55 1.84
N GLU A 52 -6.60 -11.69 2.36
CA GLU A 52 -7.79 -11.18 1.68
C GLU A 52 -7.94 -9.68 1.94
N GLY A 53 -8.77 -8.99 1.18
CA GLY A 53 -9.08 -7.57 1.36
C GLY A 53 -9.07 -6.78 0.06
N PHE A 54 -9.22 -5.46 0.19
CA PHE A 54 -9.27 -4.54 -0.95
C PHE A 54 -8.00 -4.62 -1.81
N ASP A 55 -6.81 -4.63 -1.17
CA ASP A 55 -5.53 -4.69 -1.87
C ASP A 55 -5.38 -5.99 -2.67
N VAL A 56 -5.87 -7.11 -2.12
CA VAL A 56 -5.85 -8.41 -2.81
C VAL A 56 -6.77 -8.41 -4.02
N ASP A 57 -8.03 -7.98 -3.84
CA ASP A 57 -9.00 -7.93 -4.93
C ASP A 57 -8.54 -7.00 -6.05
N LEU A 58 -7.97 -5.84 -5.70
CA LEU A 58 -7.43 -4.89 -6.67
C LEU A 58 -6.22 -5.48 -7.43
N MET A 59 -5.27 -6.09 -6.72
CA MET A 59 -4.11 -6.72 -7.34
C MET A 59 -4.50 -7.89 -8.23
N ASP A 60 -5.47 -8.72 -7.83
CA ASP A 60 -5.98 -9.83 -8.65
C ASP A 60 -6.65 -9.30 -9.94
N ALA A 61 -7.43 -8.22 -9.85
CA ALA A 61 -7.99 -7.55 -11.03
C ALA A 61 -6.89 -6.98 -11.95
N MET A 62 -5.86 -6.36 -11.35
CA MET A 62 -4.70 -5.85 -12.09
C MET A 62 -3.92 -6.98 -12.78
N ALA A 63 -3.69 -8.08 -12.08
CA ALA A 63 -3.00 -9.26 -12.61
C ALA A 63 -3.75 -9.85 -13.83
N LYS A 64 -5.07 -9.94 -13.72
CA LYS A 64 -5.93 -10.38 -14.82
C LYS A 64 -5.89 -9.40 -16.00
N ALA A 65 -6.02 -8.11 -15.78
CA ALA A 65 -6.00 -7.07 -16.81
C ALA A 65 -4.63 -6.92 -17.48
N GLY A 66 -3.55 -7.13 -16.73
CA GLY A 66 -2.16 -7.04 -17.17
C GLY A 66 -1.56 -8.36 -17.66
N ASN A 67 -2.29 -9.47 -17.54
CA ASN A 67 -1.83 -10.83 -17.89
C ASN A 67 -0.53 -11.24 -17.19
N PHE A 68 -0.48 -11.03 -15.86
CA PHE A 68 0.60 -11.53 -15.00
C PHE A 68 0.01 -12.32 -13.82
N LYS A 69 0.88 -13.02 -13.06
CA LYS A 69 0.46 -13.85 -11.92
C LYS A 69 1.04 -13.28 -10.64
N VAL A 70 0.28 -13.37 -9.55
CA VAL A 70 0.69 -12.89 -8.22
C VAL A 70 0.44 -13.94 -7.15
N GLU A 71 1.21 -13.87 -6.07
CA GLU A 71 1.02 -14.64 -4.85
C GLU A 71 1.28 -13.71 -3.66
N PHE A 72 0.27 -13.52 -2.80
CA PHE A 72 0.42 -12.74 -1.58
C PHE A 72 1.14 -13.53 -0.49
N LYS A 73 2.05 -12.84 0.22
CA LYS A 73 2.79 -13.36 1.37
C LYS A 73 2.62 -12.43 2.56
N HIS A 74 1.91 -12.92 3.58
CA HIS A 74 1.83 -12.19 4.84
C HIS A 74 3.18 -12.17 5.54
N GLN A 75 3.56 -11.00 6.06
CA GLN A 75 4.74 -10.80 6.91
C GLN A 75 4.57 -9.55 7.77
N PRO A 76 5.32 -9.44 8.89
CA PRO A 76 5.31 -8.23 9.72
C PRO A 76 5.68 -6.98 8.92
N TRP A 77 5.10 -5.84 9.30
CA TRP A 77 5.32 -4.56 8.63
C TRP A 77 6.80 -4.19 8.49
N GLU A 78 7.57 -4.32 9.56
CA GLU A 78 9.00 -4.01 9.57
C GLU A 78 9.84 -4.86 8.60
N SER A 79 9.32 -6.02 8.21
CA SER A 79 10.00 -6.94 7.29
C SER A 79 9.70 -6.64 5.81
N LEU A 80 8.63 -5.89 5.50
CA LEU A 80 8.18 -5.67 4.12
C LEU A 80 9.24 -5.03 3.24
N PHE A 81 9.82 -3.91 3.68
CA PHE A 81 10.78 -3.17 2.88
C PHE A 81 12.14 -3.86 2.79
N PRO A 82 12.70 -4.43 3.86
CA PRO A 82 13.85 -5.32 3.75
C PRO A 82 13.64 -6.49 2.79
N SER A 83 12.49 -7.18 2.86
CA SER A 83 12.16 -8.30 1.96
C SER A 83 12.07 -7.86 0.50
N LEU A 84 11.53 -6.67 0.23
CA LEU A 84 11.50 -6.09 -1.11
C LEU A 84 12.92 -5.81 -1.63
N ASN A 85 13.75 -5.17 -0.81
CA ASN A 85 15.12 -4.79 -1.20
C ASN A 85 16.01 -6.02 -1.42
N ASN A 86 15.85 -7.06 -0.60
CA ASN A 86 16.61 -8.32 -0.71
C ASN A 86 16.12 -9.22 -1.85
N GLY A 87 14.91 -8.97 -2.38
CA GLY A 87 14.33 -9.79 -3.43
C GLY A 87 13.57 -11.02 -2.93
N ASP A 88 13.22 -11.07 -1.64
CA ASP A 88 12.36 -12.11 -1.07
C ASP A 88 10.93 -11.95 -1.54
N VAL A 89 10.49 -10.71 -1.80
CA VAL A 89 9.28 -10.36 -2.52
C VAL A 89 9.62 -9.44 -3.71
N ASP A 90 8.74 -9.42 -4.70
CA ASP A 90 8.92 -8.62 -5.92
C ASP A 90 8.18 -7.28 -5.84
N ILE A 91 7.09 -7.26 -5.10
CA ILE A 91 6.14 -6.16 -4.93
C ILE A 91 5.77 -6.08 -3.45
N VAL A 92 5.49 -4.87 -2.95
CA VAL A 92 4.81 -4.65 -1.67
C VAL A 92 3.51 -3.89 -1.94
N MET A 93 2.39 -4.48 -1.53
CA MET A 93 1.07 -3.84 -1.52
C MET A 93 0.44 -4.10 -0.15
N SER A 94 0.35 -3.06 0.66
CA SER A 94 -0.03 -3.13 2.07
C SER A 94 -0.38 -1.74 2.63
N GLY A 95 -1.28 -1.01 1.95
CA GLY A 95 -1.62 0.35 2.35
C GLY A 95 -0.39 1.27 2.49
N VAL A 96 0.61 1.12 1.64
CA VAL A 96 1.88 1.85 1.79
C VAL A 96 1.74 3.26 1.29
N THR A 97 1.76 4.24 2.20
CA THR A 97 1.79 5.65 1.83
C THR A 97 3.05 6.00 1.05
N ILE A 98 2.86 6.68 -0.08
CA ILE A 98 3.93 7.25 -0.88
C ILE A 98 4.52 8.45 -0.12
N THR A 99 5.77 8.37 0.30
CA THR A 99 6.51 9.47 0.95
C THR A 99 7.85 9.70 0.25
N ASP A 100 8.39 10.91 0.37
CA ASP A 100 9.69 11.23 -0.24
C ASP A 100 10.82 10.40 0.37
N ASP A 101 10.76 10.10 1.66
CA ASP A 101 11.74 9.24 2.32
C ASP A 101 11.68 7.81 1.77
N ARG A 102 10.50 7.23 1.61
CA ARG A 102 10.33 5.89 1.04
C ARG A 102 10.76 5.82 -0.42
N LYS A 103 10.53 6.88 -1.21
CA LYS A 103 11.01 7.00 -2.59
C LYS A 103 12.56 6.97 -2.72
N GLN A 104 13.29 7.24 -1.65
CA GLN A 104 14.76 7.13 -1.69
C GLN A 104 15.21 5.68 -1.83
N SER A 105 14.45 4.71 -1.28
CA SER A 105 14.83 3.30 -1.22
C SER A 105 14.00 2.38 -2.13
N MET A 106 12.85 2.84 -2.65
CA MET A 106 11.97 2.04 -3.51
C MET A 106 11.28 2.90 -4.56
N LEU A 107 10.67 2.25 -5.56
CA LEU A 107 9.80 2.86 -6.54
C LEU A 107 8.34 2.64 -6.14
N PHE A 108 7.46 3.53 -6.58
CA PHE A 108 6.02 3.43 -6.37
C PHE A 108 5.26 3.48 -7.69
N SER A 109 4.15 2.77 -7.73
CA SER A 109 3.12 2.94 -8.77
C SER A 109 2.46 4.33 -8.67
N ASP A 110 1.62 4.65 -9.65
CA ASP A 110 0.62 5.70 -9.49
C ASP A 110 -0.24 5.42 -8.24
N PRO A 111 -0.74 6.47 -7.58
CA PRO A 111 -1.60 6.31 -6.41
C PRO A 111 -2.83 5.45 -6.71
N TYR A 112 -3.17 4.51 -5.82
CA TYR A 112 -4.36 3.70 -5.98
C TYR A 112 -5.46 4.00 -4.96
N PHE A 113 -5.13 4.67 -3.83
CA PHE A 113 -6.08 5.02 -2.78
C PHE A 113 -5.65 6.28 -2.04
N GLU A 114 -6.62 7.07 -1.55
CA GLU A 114 -6.37 8.29 -0.76
C GLU A 114 -6.87 8.09 0.67
N ILE A 115 -6.08 8.52 1.65
CA ILE A 115 -6.43 8.56 3.06
C ILE A 115 -6.01 9.88 3.71
N THR A 116 -6.46 10.09 4.94
CA THR A 116 -5.86 11.03 5.90
C THR A 116 -5.57 10.29 7.19
N GLN A 117 -4.74 10.85 8.05
CA GLN A 117 -4.66 10.37 9.43
C GLN A 117 -5.91 10.81 10.19
N VAL A 118 -6.35 10.00 11.17
CA VAL A 118 -7.43 10.33 12.10
C VAL A 118 -7.03 9.97 13.52
N VAL A 119 -7.72 10.57 14.48
CA VAL A 119 -7.52 10.29 15.91
C VAL A 119 -8.67 9.44 16.41
N LEU A 120 -8.40 8.18 16.76
CA LEU A 120 -9.35 7.31 17.45
C LEU A 120 -9.29 7.57 18.94
N VAL A 121 -10.44 7.77 19.58
CA VAL A 121 -10.58 8.14 20.99
C VAL A 121 -11.78 7.43 21.63
N PRO A 122 -11.83 7.32 22.96
CA PRO A 122 -13.07 6.99 23.67
C PRO A 122 -14.19 7.98 23.31
N LYS A 123 -15.39 7.46 23.11
CA LYS A 123 -16.57 8.24 22.71
C LYS A 123 -16.82 9.42 23.67
N GLY A 124 -17.02 10.59 23.09
CA GLY A 124 -17.26 11.83 23.84
C GLY A 124 -15.98 12.63 24.13
N LYS A 125 -14.79 12.08 23.92
CA LYS A 125 -13.54 12.84 24.00
C LYS A 125 -13.45 13.81 22.81
N LYS A 126 -13.11 15.07 23.08
CA LYS A 126 -12.98 16.11 22.06
C LYS A 126 -11.52 16.34 21.70
N VAL A 127 -11.25 16.43 20.41
CA VAL A 127 -9.95 16.81 19.83
C VAL A 127 -10.26 17.78 18.69
N ALA A 128 -9.76 18.99 18.76
CA ALA A 128 -10.06 20.03 17.77
C ALA A 128 -8.95 20.18 16.73
N SER A 129 -7.70 19.86 17.11
CA SER A 129 -6.52 19.90 16.25
C SER A 129 -5.48 18.90 16.72
N SER A 130 -4.43 18.67 15.92
CA SER A 130 -3.32 17.80 16.32
C SER A 130 -2.58 18.32 17.56
N GLU A 131 -2.59 19.64 17.79
CA GLU A 131 -2.00 20.26 18.99
C GLU A 131 -2.58 19.71 20.31
N ASP A 132 -3.85 19.28 20.32
CA ASP A 132 -4.49 18.70 21.50
C ASP A 132 -3.85 17.36 21.92
N LEU A 133 -3.16 16.66 21.01
CA LEU A 133 -2.41 15.45 21.33
C LEU A 133 -1.26 15.73 22.31
N LYS A 134 -0.73 16.96 22.36
CA LYS A 134 0.29 17.38 23.33
C LYS A 134 -0.17 17.32 24.77
N ASN A 135 -1.48 17.42 24.99
CA ASN A 135 -2.11 17.37 26.30
C ASN A 135 -2.50 15.96 26.75
N MET A 136 -2.36 14.97 25.89
CA MET A 136 -2.63 13.57 26.20
C MET A 136 -1.46 12.93 26.92
N ALA A 137 -1.73 11.94 27.78
CA ALA A 137 -0.69 11.21 28.50
C ALA A 137 -0.02 10.16 27.60
N LYS A 138 -0.83 9.47 26.77
CA LYS A 138 -0.35 8.42 25.86
C LYS A 138 -1.09 8.45 24.53
N VAL A 139 -0.32 8.58 23.44
CA VAL A 139 -0.79 8.52 22.06
C VAL A 139 -0.22 7.27 21.41
N GLY A 140 -1.09 6.34 20.98
CA GLY A 140 -0.70 5.09 20.32
C GLY A 140 -0.49 5.28 18.82
N VAL A 141 0.57 4.68 18.31
CA VAL A 141 0.90 4.64 16.88
C VAL A 141 1.50 3.28 16.51
N VAL A 142 1.45 2.92 15.23
CA VAL A 142 2.23 1.78 14.73
C VAL A 142 3.59 2.27 14.28
N THR A 143 4.64 1.61 14.76
CA THR A 143 6.03 1.95 14.44
C THR A 143 6.25 2.03 12.93
N GLY A 144 6.76 3.16 12.45
CA GLY A 144 7.10 3.36 11.04
C GLY A 144 5.92 3.60 10.10
N TYR A 145 4.69 3.74 10.63
CA TYR A 145 3.55 4.25 9.86
C TYR A 145 3.59 5.77 9.76
N THR A 146 2.86 6.35 8.82
CA THR A 146 2.79 7.82 8.68
C THR A 146 2.11 8.50 9.86
N GLY A 147 1.23 7.79 10.57
CA GLY A 147 0.71 8.22 11.87
C GLY A 147 1.82 8.41 12.92
N ASP A 148 2.79 7.48 13.00
CA ASP A 148 3.97 7.63 13.86
C ASP A 148 4.81 8.85 13.45
N PHE A 149 5.04 9.03 12.14
CA PHE A 149 5.80 10.19 11.65
C PHE A 149 5.11 11.51 11.99
N SER A 150 3.79 11.58 11.85
CA SER A 150 2.99 12.77 12.16
C SER A 150 3.03 13.09 13.66
N VAL A 151 2.85 12.10 14.52
CA VAL A 151 2.90 12.28 15.98
C VAL A 151 4.33 12.59 16.44
N SER A 152 5.34 11.94 15.87
CA SER A 152 6.75 12.20 16.15
C SER A 152 7.18 13.61 15.77
N LYS A 153 6.70 14.11 14.63
CA LYS A 153 6.93 15.50 14.20
C LYS A 153 6.31 16.51 15.16
N LEU A 154 5.14 16.18 15.70
CA LEU A 154 4.40 17.06 16.61
C LEU A 154 4.97 17.07 18.05
N LEU A 155 5.30 15.90 18.58
CA LEU A 155 5.68 15.71 20.00
C LEU A 155 7.19 15.60 20.19
N GLY A 156 7.95 15.32 19.17
CA GLY A 156 9.35 14.89 19.22
C GLY A 156 9.46 13.37 19.20
N ASN A 157 10.40 12.84 18.41
CA ASN A 157 10.52 11.38 18.14
C ASN A 157 10.68 10.54 19.41
N ASP A 158 11.43 11.02 20.40
CA ASP A 158 11.74 10.30 21.64
C ASP A 158 10.80 10.67 22.79
N ASN A 159 9.66 11.30 22.48
CA ASN A 159 8.71 11.73 23.50
C ASN A 159 8.06 10.51 24.18
N PRO A 160 8.13 10.37 25.52
CA PRO A 160 7.61 9.22 26.25
C PRO A 160 6.07 9.09 26.20
N LYS A 161 5.37 10.09 25.69
CA LYS A 161 3.94 10.06 25.43
C LYS A 161 3.59 9.24 24.19
N ILE A 162 4.53 9.01 23.28
CA ILE A 162 4.31 8.19 22.09
C ILE A 162 4.47 6.73 22.47
N ALA A 163 3.39 5.99 22.39
CA ALA A 163 3.38 4.54 22.61
C ALA A 163 3.36 3.83 21.26
N ARG A 164 4.47 3.17 20.92
CA ARG A 164 4.66 2.49 19.64
C ARG A 164 4.38 1.01 19.73
N PHE A 165 3.64 0.48 18.78
CA PHE A 165 3.23 -0.91 18.68
C PHE A 165 3.55 -1.47 17.29
N GLU A 166 3.43 -2.77 17.12
CA GLU A 166 3.77 -3.49 15.89
C GLU A 166 2.62 -3.53 14.87
N SER A 167 1.35 -3.37 15.34
CA SER A 167 0.18 -3.47 14.44
C SER A 167 -1.03 -2.66 14.93
N VAL A 168 -1.96 -2.39 14.01
CA VAL A 168 -3.21 -1.68 14.31
C VAL A 168 -4.08 -2.43 15.33
N PRO A 169 -4.28 -3.76 15.24
CA PRO A 169 -5.04 -4.48 16.26
C PRO A 169 -4.49 -4.30 17.68
N LEU A 170 -3.16 -4.23 17.84
CA LEU A 170 -2.53 -4.05 19.15
C LEU A 170 -2.77 -2.67 19.72
N ILE A 171 -2.62 -1.60 18.93
CA ILE A 171 -2.86 -0.23 19.43
C ILE A 171 -4.34 -0.01 19.78
N ILE A 172 -5.26 -0.56 18.99
CA ILE A 172 -6.69 -0.45 19.28
C ILE A 172 -7.03 -1.22 20.57
N LYS A 173 -6.47 -2.42 20.72
CA LYS A 173 -6.69 -3.21 21.93
C LYS A 173 -6.19 -2.51 23.19
N GLU A 174 -5.05 -1.85 23.11
CA GLU A 174 -4.50 -1.06 24.23
C GLU A 174 -5.36 0.16 24.55
N LEU A 175 -5.91 0.84 23.53
CA LEU A 175 -6.88 1.92 23.73
C LEU A 175 -8.17 1.41 24.41
N GLU A 176 -8.70 0.26 23.97
CA GLU A 176 -9.87 -0.38 24.60
C GLU A 176 -9.64 -0.74 26.08
N ASN A 177 -8.43 -1.13 26.42
CA ASN A 177 -8.04 -1.46 27.78
C ASN A 177 -7.75 -0.22 28.66
N GLY A 178 -7.79 1.00 28.07
CA GLY A 178 -7.52 2.25 28.79
C GLY A 178 -6.03 2.56 29.00
N GLY A 179 -5.14 1.84 28.33
CA GLY A 179 -3.69 2.10 28.36
C GLY A 179 -3.25 3.26 27.46
N LEU A 180 -4.11 3.71 26.56
CA LEU A 180 -3.90 4.86 25.68
C LEU A 180 -5.02 5.87 25.82
N ASP A 181 -4.72 7.16 25.60
CA ASP A 181 -5.70 8.23 25.51
C ASP A 181 -6.29 8.38 24.10
N SER A 182 -5.51 8.02 23.11
CA SER A 182 -5.86 8.10 21.69
C SER A 182 -4.93 7.22 20.85
N VAL A 183 -5.38 6.96 19.61
CA VAL A 183 -4.58 6.32 18.56
C VAL A 183 -4.59 7.22 17.33
N VAL A 184 -3.46 7.35 16.64
CA VAL A 184 -3.37 8.01 15.33
C VAL A 184 -3.07 6.96 14.28
N SER A 185 -3.96 6.84 13.29
CA SER A 185 -3.82 5.89 12.18
C SER A 185 -4.70 6.30 11.00
N ASP A 186 -4.66 5.51 9.95
CA ASP A 186 -5.26 5.77 8.64
C ASP A 186 -6.79 5.73 8.69
N SER A 187 -7.42 6.75 8.11
CA SER A 187 -8.87 7.00 8.22
C SER A 187 -9.74 5.81 7.81
N ALA A 188 -9.41 5.15 6.68
CA ALA A 188 -10.22 4.04 6.19
C ALA A 188 -10.18 2.82 7.11
N VAL A 189 -9.02 2.54 7.72
CA VAL A 189 -8.83 1.42 8.65
C VAL A 189 -9.57 1.67 9.95
N ILE A 190 -9.43 2.85 10.50
CA ILE A 190 -10.10 3.25 11.75
C ILE A 190 -11.62 3.32 11.55
N ALA A 191 -12.09 3.89 10.42
CA ALA A 191 -13.51 3.93 10.10
C ALA A 191 -14.11 2.52 9.97
N ASN A 192 -13.40 1.61 9.30
CA ASN A 192 -13.79 0.20 9.21
C ASN A 192 -13.89 -0.47 10.60
N TYR A 193 -12.89 -0.21 11.47
CA TYR A 193 -12.91 -0.76 12.82
C TYR A 193 -14.13 -0.25 13.61
N VAL A 194 -14.34 1.07 13.67
CA VAL A 194 -15.45 1.68 14.42
C VAL A 194 -16.82 1.19 13.90
N LYS A 195 -16.99 1.12 12.57
CA LYS A 195 -18.21 0.59 11.93
C LYS A 195 -18.53 -0.84 12.37
N ASN A 196 -17.52 -1.70 12.41
CA ASN A 196 -17.69 -3.12 12.72
C ASN A 196 -17.72 -3.42 14.23
N ASN A 197 -17.40 -2.43 15.08
CA ASN A 197 -17.36 -2.58 16.54
C ASN A 197 -18.14 -1.46 17.27
N PRO A 198 -19.43 -1.23 16.96
CA PRO A 198 -20.18 -0.07 17.45
C PRO A 198 -20.39 -0.07 18.97
N THR A 199 -20.24 -1.21 19.65
CA THR A 199 -20.41 -1.36 21.09
C THR A 199 -19.14 -1.08 21.91
N LYS A 200 -18.00 -0.85 21.23
CA LYS A 200 -16.71 -0.62 21.92
C LYS A 200 -16.58 0.77 22.55
N GLY A 201 -17.53 1.67 22.29
CA GLY A 201 -17.49 3.02 22.87
C GLY A 201 -16.32 3.86 22.36
N LEU A 202 -15.91 3.63 21.13
CA LEU A 202 -14.87 4.41 20.44
C LEU A 202 -15.49 5.26 19.34
N ASP A 203 -14.84 6.38 19.04
CA ASP A 203 -15.17 7.27 17.94
C ASP A 203 -13.88 7.81 17.32
N PHE A 204 -13.93 8.30 16.09
CA PHE A 204 -12.75 8.88 15.46
C PHE A 204 -13.01 10.31 14.98
N ILE A 205 -11.96 11.09 14.97
CA ILE A 205 -12.02 12.51 14.67
C ILE A 205 -11.02 12.78 13.54
N SER A 206 -11.54 13.33 12.43
CA SER A 206 -10.71 13.88 11.36
C SER A 206 -10.25 15.30 11.77
N LEU A 207 -8.96 15.56 11.65
CA LEU A 207 -8.39 16.85 12.01
C LEU A 207 -8.06 17.66 10.76
N PRO A 208 -8.32 18.98 10.75
CA PRO A 208 -8.14 19.83 9.56
C PRO A 208 -6.67 20.01 9.17
N ASP A 209 -5.76 19.76 10.08
CA ASP A 209 -4.31 19.90 9.91
C ASP A 209 -3.59 18.59 9.52
N PHE A 210 -4.33 17.48 9.39
CA PHE A 210 -3.84 16.27 8.76
C PHE A 210 -4.02 16.34 7.24
N THR A 211 -2.94 16.11 6.51
CA THR A 211 -2.94 16.19 5.04
C THR A 211 -3.43 14.90 4.39
N ILE A 212 -3.88 15.02 3.13
CA ILE A 212 -4.19 13.85 2.29
C ILE A 212 -2.90 13.09 2.01
N GLU A 213 -2.96 11.78 2.14
CA GLU A 213 -1.90 10.83 1.83
C GLU A 213 -2.38 9.86 0.74
N ASN A 214 -1.46 9.33 -0.03
CA ASN A 214 -1.76 8.41 -1.12
C ASN A 214 -1.05 7.09 -0.93
N TYR A 215 -1.78 5.98 -1.07
CA TYR A 215 -1.17 4.66 -1.16
C TYR A 215 -0.64 4.38 -2.56
N GLY A 216 0.52 3.75 -2.62
CA GLY A 216 1.12 3.23 -3.85
C GLY A 216 1.61 1.81 -3.67
N ILE A 217 1.74 1.10 -4.78
CA ILE A 217 2.32 -0.23 -4.82
C ILE A 217 3.82 -0.08 -5.00
N ALA A 218 4.62 -0.69 -4.12
CA ALA A 218 6.06 -0.53 -4.14
C ALA A 218 6.78 -1.66 -4.90
N ALA A 219 7.83 -1.30 -5.62
CA ALA A 219 8.80 -2.20 -6.24
C ALA A 219 10.22 -1.78 -5.90
N ARG A 220 11.19 -2.67 -6.11
CA ARG A 220 12.60 -2.36 -5.87
C ARG A 220 13.07 -1.16 -6.67
N LYS A 221 14.00 -0.42 -6.11
CA LYS A 221 14.71 0.64 -6.82
C LYS A 221 15.37 0.06 -8.07
N GLY A 222 15.17 0.70 -9.23
CA GLY A 222 15.69 0.22 -10.52
C GLY A 222 14.78 -0.77 -11.26
N ASP A 223 13.61 -1.14 -10.70
CA ASP A 223 12.64 -2.03 -11.35
C ASP A 223 11.47 -1.23 -11.98
N GLU A 224 11.82 -0.31 -12.88
CA GLU A 224 10.86 0.51 -13.62
C GLU A 224 9.91 -0.33 -14.48
N ALA A 225 10.36 -1.51 -14.91
CA ALA A 225 9.55 -2.42 -15.70
C ALA A 225 8.34 -2.95 -14.91
N THR A 226 8.55 -3.35 -13.65
CA THR A 226 7.48 -3.75 -12.75
C THR A 226 6.52 -2.59 -12.46
N ILE A 227 7.04 -1.38 -12.20
CA ILE A 227 6.19 -0.20 -11.98
C ILE A 227 5.35 0.13 -13.22
N LYS A 228 5.94 0.08 -14.41
CA LYS A 228 5.20 0.29 -15.65
C LYS A 228 4.08 -0.74 -15.83
N MET A 229 4.37 -2.01 -15.59
CA MET A 229 3.39 -3.10 -15.65
C MET A 229 2.22 -2.85 -14.69
N LEU A 230 2.52 -2.44 -13.45
CA LEU A 230 1.51 -2.14 -12.43
C LEU A 230 0.66 -0.93 -12.82
N ASN A 231 1.27 0.16 -13.31
CA ASN A 231 0.54 1.36 -13.73
C ASN A 231 -0.37 1.08 -14.94
N ASP A 232 0.14 0.35 -15.94
CA ASP A 232 -0.66 -0.04 -17.10
C ASP A 232 -1.86 -0.90 -16.71
N ALA A 233 -1.68 -1.82 -15.75
CA ALA A 233 -2.73 -2.68 -15.23
C ALA A 233 -3.75 -1.90 -14.40
N LEU A 234 -3.30 -1.04 -13.49
CA LEU A 234 -4.17 -0.17 -12.68
C LEU A 234 -5.04 0.74 -13.55
N LYS A 235 -4.45 1.33 -14.60
CA LYS A 235 -5.18 2.12 -15.58
C LYS A 235 -6.30 1.32 -16.23
N LYS A 236 -6.02 0.10 -16.72
CA LYS A 236 -7.04 -0.78 -17.32
C LYS A 236 -8.16 -1.12 -16.36
N VAL A 237 -7.84 -1.42 -15.09
CA VAL A 237 -8.84 -1.73 -14.07
C VAL A 237 -9.74 -0.53 -13.77
N ARG A 238 -9.18 0.70 -13.76
CA ARG A 238 -9.95 1.93 -13.61
C ARG A 238 -10.85 2.20 -14.82
N GLU A 239 -10.29 2.12 -16.02
CA GLU A 239 -11.04 2.37 -17.29
C GLU A 239 -12.18 1.37 -17.51
N SER A 240 -12.06 0.13 -17.02
CA SER A 240 -13.11 -0.88 -17.10
C SER A 240 -14.23 -0.72 -16.07
N GLY A 241 -14.08 0.19 -15.09
CA GLY A 241 -15.01 0.33 -13.96
C GLY A 241 -14.88 -0.78 -12.90
N GLU A 242 -13.92 -1.69 -13.03
CA GLU A 242 -13.72 -2.75 -12.05
C GLU A 242 -13.17 -2.21 -10.72
N TYR A 243 -12.34 -1.16 -10.78
CA TYR A 243 -11.88 -0.45 -9.58
C TYR A 243 -13.07 0.03 -8.73
N ASP A 244 -14.07 0.67 -9.36
CA ASP A 244 -15.23 1.23 -8.64
C ASP A 244 -16.08 0.13 -7.98
N LYS A 245 -16.20 -1.03 -8.62
CA LYS A 245 -16.90 -2.19 -8.04
C LYS A 245 -16.16 -2.74 -6.82
N ILE A 246 -14.82 -2.89 -6.92
CA ILE A 246 -13.99 -3.34 -5.81
C ILE A 246 -14.05 -2.30 -4.67
N TYR A 247 -13.92 -1.01 -4.99
CA TYR A 247 -14.04 0.07 -4.02
C TYR A 247 -15.38 0.02 -3.29
N ALA A 248 -16.49 -0.11 -4.02
CA ALA A 248 -17.84 -0.18 -3.45
C ALA A 248 -18.02 -1.39 -2.51
N LYS A 249 -17.40 -2.54 -2.80
CA LYS A 249 -17.44 -3.73 -1.95
C LYS A 249 -16.94 -3.47 -0.53
N TYR A 250 -15.89 -2.64 -0.38
CA TYR A 250 -15.23 -2.41 0.91
C TYR A 250 -15.61 -1.08 1.58
N PHE A 251 -15.92 -0.04 0.80
CA PHE A 251 -16.02 1.33 1.28
C PHE A 251 -17.36 2.03 1.02
N ALA A 252 -18.31 1.39 0.29
CA ALA A 252 -19.64 1.97 0.12
C ALA A 252 -20.35 2.12 1.47
N LYS A 253 -21.02 3.26 1.67
CA LYS A 253 -21.92 3.45 2.81
C LYS A 253 -23.14 2.55 2.64
N GLU A 254 -23.62 1.93 3.73
CA GLU A 254 -24.89 1.23 3.70
C GLU A 254 -26.00 2.20 3.29
N GLY A 255 -26.62 1.94 2.14
CA GLY A 255 -27.69 2.79 1.56
C GLY A 255 -27.34 3.48 0.25
N GLU A 256 -26.08 3.62 -0.13
CA GLU A 256 -25.69 4.01 -1.48
C GLU A 256 -25.75 2.79 -2.40
N LYS A 257 -26.95 2.46 -2.88
CA LYS A 257 -27.11 1.59 -4.03
C LYS A 257 -26.47 2.33 -5.21
N THR A 258 -25.42 1.77 -5.75
CA THR A 258 -24.82 2.19 -7.02
C THR A 258 -25.94 2.25 -8.08
N GLU A 259 -26.37 3.45 -8.46
CA GLU A 259 -27.00 3.71 -9.75
C GLU A 259 -25.92 3.58 -10.83
N ALA A 260 -25.51 2.37 -11.07
CA ALA A 260 -24.66 2.02 -12.21
C ALA A 260 -25.45 1.02 -13.04
N ALA A 261 -26.09 1.51 -14.07
CA ALA A 261 -26.44 0.90 -15.34
C ALA A 261 -27.81 1.37 -15.83
N LYS A 262 -27.82 2.45 -16.58
CA LYS A 262 -28.70 2.62 -17.72
C LYS A 262 -27.89 3.13 -18.90
#